data_923dd8ddeb27ec9cc4d54c0321611da5
#
_entry.id   923dd8ddeb27ec9cc4d54c0321611da5
#
_cell.length_a   1.000
_cell.length_b   1.000
_cell.length_c   1.000
_cell.angle_alpha   90.00
_cell.angle_beta   90.00
_cell.angle_gamma   90.00
#
_symmetry.space_group_name_H-M   'P 1'
#
loop_
_entity.id
_entity.type
_entity.pdbx_description
1 polymer ?
#
loop_
_entity_poly.entity_id
_entity_poly.type
_entity_poly.pdbx_seq_one_letter_code
_entity_poly.pdbx_strand_id
1 'polypeptide(L)'
;MTRVAATICLALFALAATACEPFGDKDKENLKKACGPAPAAMSAPPKLPGGFPDAEGITYTGVREDGPATVASGYLDDTIGPAHEAYSRAIKSTSGFSVTKEEQDEADAEVNFSGNGKSGQVKLVQACESRTNVTVTIRPA
;
A
#
# COMPACT_ATOMS: atom_id res chain seq x y z
N MET A 1 -64.65 23.62 -30.11
CA MET A 1 -63.26 23.88 -30.52
C MET A 1 -62.44 24.10 -29.28
N THR A 2 -61.88 23.03 -28.77
CA THR A 2 -61.11 23.05 -27.48
C THR A 2 -59.67 22.66 -27.78
N ARG A 3 -58.74 23.61 -27.64
CA ARG A 3 -57.32 23.40 -27.85
C ARG A 3 -56.71 22.86 -26.57
N VAL A 4 -56.18 21.65 -26.63
CA VAL A 4 -55.40 21.05 -25.56
C VAL A 4 -53.93 21.46 -25.74
N ALA A 5 -53.38 22.20 -24.78
CA ALA A 5 -51.99 22.56 -24.74
C ALA A 5 -51.22 21.42 -24.04
N ALA A 6 -50.32 20.76 -24.76
CA ALA A 6 -49.42 19.76 -24.21
C ALA A 6 -48.19 20.45 -23.61
N THR A 7 -48.06 20.39 -22.30
CA THR A 7 -46.89 20.87 -21.59
C THR A 7 -45.84 19.77 -21.58
N ILE A 8 -44.72 19.97 -22.29
CA ILE A 8 -43.57 19.07 -22.29
C ILE A 8 -42.71 19.43 -21.07
N CYS A 9 -42.70 18.56 -20.04
CA CYS A 9 -41.73 18.62 -18.95
C CYS A 9 -40.40 18.09 -19.43
N LEU A 10 -39.43 18.98 -19.63
CA LEU A 10 -38.03 18.65 -19.85
C LEU A 10 -37.41 18.27 -18.50
N ALA A 11 -37.25 16.97 -18.26
CA ALA A 11 -36.46 16.49 -17.11
C ALA A 11 -34.96 16.67 -17.40
N LEU A 12 -34.34 17.65 -16.76
CA LEU A 12 -32.89 17.78 -16.72
C LEU A 12 -32.33 16.67 -15.82
N PHE A 13 -31.76 15.65 -16.45
CA PHE A 13 -30.88 14.72 -15.76
C PHE A 13 -29.55 15.44 -15.43
N ALA A 14 -29.40 15.87 -14.18
CA ALA A 14 -28.12 16.26 -13.65
C ALA A 14 -27.28 14.98 -13.48
N LEU A 15 -26.32 14.74 -14.39
CA LEU A 15 -25.26 13.78 -14.17
C LEU A 15 -24.41 14.30 -13.00
N ALA A 16 -24.59 13.72 -11.82
CA ALA A 16 -23.62 13.83 -10.76
C ALA A 16 -22.35 13.08 -11.21
N ALA A 17 -21.40 13.81 -11.76
CA ALA A 17 -20.04 13.33 -11.89
C ALA A 17 -19.51 13.11 -10.47
N THR A 18 -19.55 11.87 -9.99
CA THR A 18 -18.75 11.45 -8.85
C THR A 18 -17.29 11.59 -9.28
N ALA A 19 -16.69 12.72 -8.94
CA ALA A 19 -15.27 12.90 -9.02
C ALA A 19 -14.65 11.79 -8.18
N CYS A 20 -13.99 10.81 -8.82
CA CYS A 20 -12.99 10.01 -8.17
C CYS A 20 -11.94 11.00 -7.68
N GLU A 21 -11.94 11.29 -6.39
CA GLU A 21 -10.84 12.05 -5.79
C GLU A 21 -9.57 11.25 -6.06
N PRO A 22 -8.57 11.81 -6.75
CA PRO A 22 -7.31 11.11 -6.90
C PRO A 22 -6.73 10.91 -5.50
N PHE A 23 -6.53 9.66 -5.11
CA PHE A 23 -5.66 9.30 -4.01
C PHE A 23 -4.36 10.08 -4.20
N GLY A 24 -3.95 10.95 -3.28
CA GLY A 24 -2.63 11.47 -3.42
C GLY A 24 -2.30 12.86 -2.87
N ASP A 25 -3.22 13.76 -2.64
CA ASP A 25 -2.81 15.10 -2.17
C ASP A 25 -2.35 15.10 -0.71
N LYS A 26 -2.91 14.24 0.14
CA LYS A 26 -2.51 14.11 1.56
C LYS A 26 -1.17 13.38 1.73
N ASP A 27 -0.88 12.42 0.87
CA ASP A 27 0.36 11.65 0.93
C ASP A 27 1.55 12.47 0.44
N LYS A 28 1.34 13.38 -0.51
CA LYS A 28 2.36 14.33 -0.99
C LYS A 28 2.77 15.38 0.06
N GLU A 29 1.88 15.72 0.98
CA GLU A 29 2.19 16.62 2.09
C GLU A 29 3.20 15.99 3.06
N ASN A 30 3.19 14.67 3.22
CA ASN A 30 4.12 13.93 4.07
C ASN A 30 5.56 13.95 3.55
N LEU A 31 5.79 14.13 2.25
CA LEU A 31 7.14 14.15 1.65
C LEU A 31 8.06 15.24 2.24
N LYS A 32 7.48 16.31 2.75
CA LYS A 32 8.22 17.46 3.33
C LYS A 32 8.03 17.61 4.83
N LYS A 33 7.26 16.73 5.45
CA LYS A 33 6.97 16.79 6.87
C LYS A 33 8.11 16.15 7.66
N ALA A 34 8.65 16.88 8.63
CA ALA A 34 9.64 16.31 9.56
C ALA A 34 9.09 15.09 10.29
N CYS A 35 9.91 14.07 10.45
CA CYS A 35 9.53 12.85 11.14
C CYS A 35 9.42 13.09 12.65
N GLY A 36 8.31 12.68 13.24
CA GLY A 36 8.15 12.53 14.67
C GLY A 36 8.88 11.31 15.24
N PRO A 37 8.71 11.00 16.54
CA PRO A 37 9.24 9.78 17.14
C PRO A 37 8.84 8.54 16.34
N ALA A 38 9.77 7.59 16.21
CA ALA A 38 9.48 6.33 15.55
C ALA A 38 8.48 5.50 16.37
N PRO A 39 7.57 4.74 15.73
CA PRO A 39 6.74 3.77 16.41
C PRO A 39 7.59 2.73 17.15
N ALA A 40 7.08 2.22 18.27
CA ALA A 40 7.80 1.22 19.04
C ALA A 40 8.01 -0.05 18.21
N ALA A 41 9.26 -0.53 18.20
CA ALA A 41 9.62 -1.78 17.54
C ALA A 41 9.07 -2.99 18.31
N MET A 42 8.81 -4.09 17.61
CA MET A 42 8.59 -5.40 18.25
C MET A 42 9.87 -5.83 18.96
N SER A 43 9.73 -6.60 20.04
CA SER A 43 10.86 -7.14 20.81
C SER A 43 11.73 -8.12 20.01
N ALA A 44 11.18 -8.74 18.98
CA ALA A 44 11.90 -9.60 18.04
C ALA A 44 11.21 -9.52 16.66
N PRO A 45 11.97 -9.66 15.55
CA PRO A 45 11.40 -9.76 14.23
C PRO A 45 10.41 -10.94 14.12
N PRO A 46 9.28 -10.77 13.42
CA PRO A 46 8.33 -11.86 13.24
C PRO A 46 8.87 -12.89 12.23
N LYS A 47 8.48 -14.15 12.40
CA LYS A 47 8.67 -15.16 11.34
C LYS A 47 7.49 -15.10 10.38
N LEU A 48 7.72 -14.53 9.20
CA LEU A 48 6.66 -14.40 8.20
C LEU A 48 6.39 -15.73 7.45
N PRO A 49 5.12 -15.98 7.05
CA PRO A 49 4.72 -17.21 6.37
C PRO A 49 5.51 -17.50 5.10
N GLY A 50 5.80 -18.80 4.86
CA GLY A 50 6.51 -19.25 3.66
C GLY A 50 7.99 -18.85 3.63
N GLY A 51 8.53 -18.28 4.73
CA GLY A 51 9.87 -17.73 4.74
C GLY A 51 9.99 -16.45 3.91
N PHE A 52 8.93 -15.63 3.90
CA PHE A 52 8.97 -14.33 3.23
C PHE A 52 10.13 -13.49 3.76
N PRO A 53 10.94 -12.89 2.87
CA PRO A 53 12.15 -12.20 3.27
C PRO A 53 11.87 -10.86 3.94
N ASP A 54 12.75 -10.50 4.86
CA ASP A 54 12.81 -9.15 5.41
C ASP A 54 13.62 -8.24 4.48
N ALA A 55 13.14 -7.03 4.25
CA ALA A 55 13.96 -6.01 3.62
C ALA A 55 15.05 -5.52 4.60
N GLU A 56 16.20 -5.18 4.06
CA GLU A 56 17.28 -4.59 4.87
C GLU A 56 16.80 -3.29 5.54
N GLY A 57 17.02 -3.18 6.84
CA GLY A 57 16.65 -2.00 7.64
C GLY A 57 15.19 -1.95 8.12
N ILE A 58 14.36 -2.96 7.80
CA ILE A 58 12.98 -3.00 8.29
C ILE A 58 12.91 -3.07 9.81
N THR A 59 12.06 -2.23 10.40
CA THR A 59 11.67 -2.30 11.80
C THR A 59 10.21 -2.67 11.88
N TYR A 60 9.89 -3.86 12.37
CA TYR A 60 8.51 -4.30 12.57
C TYR A 60 7.93 -3.72 13.86
N THR A 61 6.66 -3.29 13.77
CA THR A 61 5.88 -2.71 14.88
C THR A 61 4.72 -3.60 15.31
N GLY A 62 4.32 -4.55 14.48
CA GLY A 62 3.25 -5.48 14.80
C GLY A 62 3.00 -6.52 13.73
N VAL A 63 2.35 -7.60 14.15
CA VAL A 63 1.82 -8.66 13.27
C VAL A 63 0.43 -9.03 13.75
N ARG A 64 -0.47 -9.25 12.83
CA ARG A 64 -1.83 -9.74 13.11
C ARG A 64 -2.28 -10.72 12.04
N GLU A 65 -3.20 -11.58 12.41
CA GLU A 65 -3.94 -12.39 11.46
C GLU A 65 -5.21 -11.66 11.02
N ASP A 66 -5.52 -11.76 9.73
CA ASP A 66 -6.71 -11.19 9.12
C ASP A 66 -7.35 -12.24 8.20
N GLY A 67 -8.23 -13.06 8.79
CA GLY A 67 -8.72 -14.26 8.14
C GLY A 67 -7.56 -15.22 7.79
N PRO A 68 -7.42 -15.62 6.52
CA PRO A 68 -6.31 -16.47 6.08
C PRO A 68 -5.01 -15.72 5.86
N ALA A 69 -5.01 -14.38 5.98
CA ALA A 69 -3.85 -13.56 5.73
C ALA A 69 -3.10 -13.21 7.02
N THR A 70 -1.78 -13.22 6.96
CA THR A 70 -0.90 -12.59 7.95
C THR A 70 -0.56 -11.19 7.48
N VAL A 71 -0.76 -10.19 8.33
CA VAL A 71 -0.44 -8.79 8.05
C VAL A 71 0.62 -8.32 9.03
N ALA A 72 1.80 -8.00 8.52
CA ALA A 72 2.88 -7.40 9.29
C ALA A 72 2.98 -5.91 8.98
N SER A 73 3.15 -5.11 10.03
CA SER A 73 3.34 -3.66 9.93
C SER A 73 4.71 -3.27 10.43
N GLY A 74 5.30 -2.25 9.83
CA GLY A 74 6.61 -1.74 10.20
C GLY A 74 6.94 -0.44 9.50
N TYR A 75 8.21 -0.08 9.52
CA TYR A 75 8.74 1.08 8.79
C TYR A 75 10.19 0.86 8.39
N LEU A 76 10.60 1.61 7.37
CA LEU A 76 11.98 1.84 6.99
C LEU A 76 12.30 3.32 7.24
N ASP A 77 13.44 3.63 7.85
CA ASP A 77 13.93 5.00 7.96
C ASP A 77 14.61 5.41 6.65
N ASP A 78 13.76 5.49 5.61
CA ASP A 78 14.13 5.79 4.23
C ASP A 78 12.96 6.42 3.48
N THR A 79 13.25 7.05 2.33
CA THR A 79 12.22 7.54 1.42
C THR A 79 11.63 6.40 0.60
N ILE A 80 10.53 6.68 -0.13
CA ILE A 80 9.77 5.66 -0.86
C ILE A 80 10.60 4.87 -1.89
N GLY A 81 11.50 5.52 -2.63
CA GLY A 81 12.31 4.87 -3.66
C GLY A 81 13.24 3.80 -3.10
N PRO A 82 14.17 4.15 -2.18
CA PRO A 82 15.02 3.16 -1.50
C PRO A 82 14.24 2.07 -0.77
N ALA A 83 13.12 2.40 -0.11
CA ALA A 83 12.26 1.42 0.55
C ALA A 83 11.65 0.41 -0.45
N HIS A 84 11.17 0.88 -1.60
CA HIS A 84 10.67 0.03 -2.69
C HIS A 84 11.77 -0.88 -3.23
N GLU A 85 12.95 -0.34 -3.51
CA GLU A 85 14.09 -1.13 -4.00
C GLU A 85 14.54 -2.20 -3.00
N ALA A 86 14.52 -1.89 -1.69
CA ALA A 86 14.89 -2.84 -0.65
C ALA A 86 13.98 -4.07 -0.65
N TYR A 87 12.66 -3.88 -0.71
CA TYR A 87 11.72 -5.00 -0.79
C TYR A 87 11.77 -5.73 -2.13
N SER A 88 11.83 -5.03 -3.23
CA SER A 88 11.96 -5.64 -4.56
C SER A 88 13.20 -6.55 -4.62
N ARG A 89 14.34 -6.07 -4.12
CA ARG A 89 15.60 -6.82 -4.06
C ARG A 89 15.49 -8.03 -3.13
N ALA A 90 14.95 -7.85 -1.92
CA ALA A 90 14.79 -8.93 -0.96
C ALA A 90 13.96 -10.09 -1.53
N ILE A 91 12.83 -9.78 -2.16
CA ILE A 91 11.94 -10.77 -2.78
C ILE A 91 12.64 -11.46 -3.96
N LYS A 92 13.26 -10.69 -4.88
CA LYS A 92 13.92 -11.21 -6.09
C LYS A 92 15.16 -12.07 -5.76
N SER A 93 15.84 -11.80 -4.65
CA SER A 93 17.02 -12.57 -4.21
C SER A 93 16.68 -13.81 -3.39
N THR A 94 15.43 -13.96 -2.95
CA THR A 94 15.02 -15.09 -2.11
C THR A 94 14.48 -16.24 -2.97
N SER A 95 15.11 -17.39 -2.86
CA SER A 95 14.70 -18.59 -3.61
C SER A 95 13.24 -18.95 -3.33
N GLY A 96 12.51 -19.27 -4.38
CA GLY A 96 11.10 -19.65 -4.29
C GLY A 96 10.11 -18.51 -4.31
N PHE A 97 10.57 -17.25 -4.29
CA PHE A 97 9.73 -16.05 -4.47
C PHE A 97 10.01 -15.35 -5.81
N SER A 98 8.99 -14.66 -6.29
CA SER A 98 9.09 -13.79 -7.46
C SER A 98 8.19 -12.58 -7.29
N VAL A 99 8.62 -11.44 -7.81
CA VAL A 99 7.81 -10.25 -7.95
C VAL A 99 6.89 -10.43 -9.15
N THR A 100 5.59 -10.23 -8.97
CA THR A 100 4.58 -10.38 -10.02
C THR A 100 4.14 -9.05 -10.61
N LYS A 101 4.20 -7.97 -9.82
CA LYS A 101 3.90 -6.60 -10.25
C LYS A 101 4.57 -5.62 -9.29
N GLU A 102 5.04 -4.51 -9.84
CA GLU A 102 5.57 -3.38 -9.07
C GLU A 102 4.92 -2.09 -9.56
N GLU A 103 4.59 -1.22 -8.61
CA GLU A 103 4.11 0.14 -8.87
C GLU A 103 4.80 1.08 -7.89
N GLN A 104 5.17 2.27 -8.36
CA GLN A 104 5.75 3.31 -7.52
C GLN A 104 5.28 4.67 -8.00
N ASP A 105 4.71 5.41 -7.07
CA ASP A 105 4.37 6.82 -7.21
C ASP A 105 5.28 7.69 -6.34
N GLU A 106 5.00 8.96 -6.25
CA GLU A 106 5.81 9.94 -5.54
C GLU A 106 5.83 9.70 -4.02
N ALA A 107 4.72 9.21 -3.45
CA ALA A 107 4.53 9.04 -2.00
C ALA A 107 4.13 7.63 -1.58
N ASP A 108 3.88 6.73 -2.51
CA ASP A 108 3.53 5.34 -2.23
C ASP A 108 4.11 4.38 -3.27
N ALA A 109 4.23 3.11 -2.89
CA ALA A 109 4.65 2.05 -3.79
C ALA A 109 4.05 0.71 -3.38
N GLU A 110 3.98 -0.21 -4.33
CA GLU A 110 3.49 -1.56 -4.11
C GLU A 110 4.39 -2.59 -4.80
N VAL A 111 4.70 -3.67 -4.09
CA VAL A 111 5.39 -4.84 -4.64
C VAL A 111 4.50 -6.06 -4.41
N ASN A 112 3.92 -6.57 -5.48
CA ASN A 112 3.13 -7.80 -5.44
C ASN A 112 4.04 -9.00 -5.70
N PHE A 113 3.83 -10.08 -4.98
CA PHE A 113 4.68 -11.26 -5.04
C PHE A 113 3.91 -12.57 -5.00
N SER A 114 4.56 -13.63 -5.44
CA SER A 114 4.13 -15.01 -5.24
C SER A 114 5.34 -15.92 -5.01
N GLY A 115 5.13 -17.01 -4.31
CA GLY A 115 6.17 -18.00 -4.07
C GLY A 115 5.95 -18.84 -2.83
N ASN A 116 6.57 -20.01 -2.75
CA ASN A 116 6.49 -20.93 -1.61
C ASN A 116 5.06 -21.21 -1.14
N GLY A 117 4.08 -21.34 -2.07
CA GLY A 117 2.66 -21.53 -1.76
C GLY A 117 1.99 -20.30 -1.12
N LYS A 118 2.56 -19.13 -1.29
CA LYS A 118 2.06 -17.86 -0.81
C LYS A 118 1.93 -16.85 -1.94
N SER A 119 1.04 -15.89 -1.74
CA SER A 119 0.93 -14.69 -2.54
C SER A 119 0.68 -13.50 -1.63
N GLY A 120 0.99 -12.29 -2.10
CA GLY A 120 0.75 -11.12 -1.27
C GLY A 120 1.26 -9.83 -1.88
N GLN A 121 1.30 -8.83 -1.02
CA GLN A 121 1.67 -7.48 -1.38
C GLN A 121 2.46 -6.83 -0.25
N VAL A 122 3.49 -6.09 -0.62
CA VAL A 122 4.13 -5.10 0.23
C VAL A 122 3.60 -3.74 -0.20
N LYS A 123 2.90 -3.05 0.69
CA LYS A 123 2.47 -1.67 0.52
C LYS A 123 3.39 -0.75 1.29
N LEU A 124 3.86 0.29 0.63
CA LEU A 124 4.79 1.30 1.12
C LEU A 124 4.12 2.67 1.01
N VAL A 125 4.13 3.45 2.09
CA VAL A 125 3.56 4.81 2.11
C VAL A 125 4.51 5.74 2.85
N GLN A 126 4.92 6.82 2.21
CA GLN A 126 5.77 7.84 2.82
C GLN A 126 5.07 8.46 4.03
N ALA A 127 5.63 8.28 5.21
CA ALA A 127 5.05 8.80 6.46
C ALA A 127 5.54 10.21 6.79
N CYS A 128 6.76 10.53 6.40
CA CYS A 128 7.44 11.81 6.61
C CYS A 128 8.69 11.86 5.70
N GLU A 129 9.46 12.93 5.74
CA GLU A 129 10.58 13.18 4.82
C GLU A 129 11.63 12.06 4.71
N SER A 130 11.79 11.23 5.76
CA SER A 130 12.81 10.18 5.83
C SER A 130 12.29 8.88 6.43
N ARG A 131 10.97 8.63 6.39
CA ARG A 131 10.40 7.38 6.87
C ARG A 131 9.25 6.91 5.99
N THR A 132 9.29 5.64 5.64
CA THR A 132 8.25 4.94 4.88
C THR A 132 7.60 3.88 5.75
N ASN A 133 6.28 3.96 5.91
CA ASN A 133 5.47 2.91 6.53
C ASN A 133 5.37 1.72 5.60
N VAL A 134 5.44 0.53 6.18
CA VAL A 134 5.41 -0.74 5.48
C VAL A 134 4.25 -1.58 5.98
N THR A 135 3.50 -2.16 5.06
CA THR A 135 2.50 -3.20 5.36
C THR A 135 2.73 -4.38 4.43
N VAL A 136 3.08 -5.52 5.01
CA VAL A 136 3.24 -6.79 4.28
C VAL A 136 2.01 -7.64 4.52
N THR A 137 1.30 -7.99 3.47
CA THR A 137 0.13 -8.90 3.53
C THR A 137 0.48 -10.19 2.82
N ILE A 138 0.41 -11.32 3.52
CA ILE A 138 0.74 -12.65 3.00
C ILE A 138 -0.45 -13.56 3.19
N ARG A 139 -0.84 -14.26 2.14
CA ARG A 139 -1.97 -15.21 2.14
C ARG A 139 -1.57 -16.52 1.44
N PRO A 140 -2.27 -17.61 1.67
CA PRO A 140 -2.16 -18.80 0.82
C PRO A 140 -2.38 -18.45 -0.66
N ALA A 141 -1.62 -19.08 -1.55
CA ALA A 141 -1.76 -18.90 -3.00
C ALA A 141 -2.98 -19.64 -3.54
#